data_c9fea1002b631bcde38533aa02bc02cd
#
_entry.id   c9fea1002b631bcde38533aa02bc02cd
#
_cell.length_a   1.000
_cell.length_b   1.000
_cell.length_c   1.000
_cell.angle_alpha   90.00
_cell.angle_beta   90.00
_cell.angle_gamma   90.00
#
_symmetry.space_group_name_H-M   'P 1'
#
loop_
_entity.id
_entity.type
_entity.pdbx_description
1 polymer ?
#
loop_
_entity_poly.entity_id
_entity_poly.type
_entity_poly.pdbx_seq_one_letter_code
_entity_poly.pdbx_strand_id
1 'polypeptide(L)'
;MIEHKSGFVNIVGLPNVGKSTLMNALTGERLSIITPKAQTTRHRIMGIVNDENYQVVFSDTPGYINQPAYKLQTNMNEFVDEALEDADVILFVTDKNQKEEEQKHLIELLTNTKAASLVLINKMDLCQQGEVEKLIAFWKEKLPKSEVLAISAASGINSKKVIKKIVELLPVHPAYYDKDQLTDRNVRFFVAEMVREKIFLNYTAEIPYSCQVEVDTYEEGEKIDRIRCVIYVERESQKIILIGKKGESLKTIGIEARKEIEKFLGKQVHLELFVKVKDKWRNDPISLKHFGYDSK
;
A
#
# COMPACT_ATOMS: atom_id res chain seq x y z
N MET A 1 0.05 -34.62 -13.30
CA MET A 1 0.64 -33.26 -13.46
C MET A 1 -0.02 -32.36 -12.43
N ILE A 2 0.75 -31.61 -11.67
CA ILE A 2 0.18 -30.58 -10.75
C ILE A 2 -0.34 -29.47 -11.64
N GLU A 3 -1.64 -29.17 -11.55
CA GLU A 3 -2.24 -28.09 -12.31
C GLU A 3 -1.76 -26.74 -11.75
N HIS A 4 -1.31 -25.82 -12.64
CA HIS A 4 -0.87 -24.48 -12.24
C HIS A 4 -2.06 -23.68 -11.76
N LYS A 5 -1.90 -22.96 -10.64
CA LYS A 5 -2.90 -22.07 -10.06
C LYS A 5 -2.46 -20.62 -10.15
N SER A 6 -3.37 -19.73 -10.53
CA SER A 6 -3.07 -18.31 -10.61
C SER A 6 -4.31 -17.49 -10.33
N GLY A 7 -4.13 -16.32 -9.69
CA GLY A 7 -5.26 -15.43 -9.42
C GLY A 7 -4.88 -14.14 -8.69
N PHE A 8 -5.86 -13.25 -8.60
CA PHE A 8 -5.75 -11.94 -7.97
C PHE A 8 -6.15 -12.02 -6.50
N VAL A 9 -5.25 -11.56 -5.64
CA VAL A 9 -5.39 -11.62 -4.18
C VAL A 9 -5.33 -10.19 -3.62
N ASN A 10 -6.48 -9.64 -3.29
CA ASN A 10 -6.58 -8.25 -2.92
C ASN A 10 -6.61 -8.05 -1.40
N ILE A 11 -5.75 -7.14 -0.92
CA ILE A 11 -5.55 -6.87 0.50
C ILE A 11 -6.37 -5.63 0.86
N VAL A 12 -7.42 -5.80 1.65
CA VAL A 12 -8.33 -4.73 2.06
C VAL A 12 -8.42 -4.60 3.58
N GLY A 13 -8.84 -3.44 4.06
CA GLY A 13 -9.00 -3.16 5.48
C GLY A 13 -8.84 -1.67 5.80
N LEU A 14 -9.07 -1.29 7.04
CA LEU A 14 -8.95 0.08 7.50
C LEU A 14 -7.50 0.61 7.43
N PRO A 15 -7.27 1.92 7.52
CA PRO A 15 -5.91 2.46 7.62
C PRO A 15 -5.14 1.88 8.82
N ASN A 16 -3.82 1.74 8.67
CA ASN A 16 -2.88 1.33 9.73
C ASN A 16 -3.05 -0.09 10.29
N VAL A 17 -3.88 -0.94 9.72
CA VAL A 17 -3.97 -2.36 10.12
C VAL A 17 -2.78 -3.21 9.65
N GLY A 18 -1.91 -2.66 8.79
CA GLY A 18 -0.68 -3.30 8.32
C GLY A 18 -0.78 -4.01 6.97
N LYS A 19 -1.66 -3.55 6.06
CA LYS A 19 -1.81 -4.07 4.69
C LYS A 19 -0.50 -4.05 3.91
N SER A 20 0.12 -2.88 3.81
CA SER A 20 1.40 -2.69 3.09
C SER A 20 2.56 -3.48 3.72
N THR A 21 2.57 -3.61 5.06
CA THR A 21 3.53 -4.48 5.75
C THR A 21 3.33 -5.93 5.37
N LEU A 22 2.06 -6.38 5.31
CA LEU A 22 1.72 -7.74 4.89
C LEU A 22 2.10 -7.97 3.43
N MET A 23 1.76 -7.04 2.53
CA MET A 23 2.14 -7.10 1.12
C MET A 23 3.65 -7.33 0.96
N ASN A 24 4.47 -6.47 1.59
CA ASN A 24 5.93 -6.60 1.52
C ASN A 24 6.43 -7.92 2.13
N ALA A 25 5.81 -8.39 3.23
CA ALA A 25 6.18 -9.67 3.85
C ALA A 25 5.80 -10.89 2.99
N LEU A 26 4.69 -10.84 2.24
CA LEU A 26 4.25 -11.94 1.39
C LEU A 26 5.01 -11.98 0.05
N THR A 27 5.36 -10.82 -0.51
CA THR A 27 6.15 -10.73 -1.75
C THR A 27 7.64 -10.93 -1.53
N GLY A 28 8.13 -10.69 -0.31
CA GLY A 28 9.56 -10.67 0.00
C GLY A 28 10.29 -9.40 -0.48
N GLU A 29 9.55 -8.45 -1.09
CA GLU A 29 10.07 -7.24 -1.69
C GLU A 29 9.41 -6.00 -1.09
N ARG A 30 10.10 -4.86 -1.09
CA ARG A 30 9.56 -3.60 -0.59
C ARG A 30 8.84 -2.84 -1.70
N LEU A 31 7.62 -3.25 -2.00
CA LEU A 31 6.79 -2.65 -3.04
C LEU A 31 5.91 -1.51 -2.53
N SER A 32 5.55 -1.53 -1.26
CA SER A 32 4.74 -0.47 -0.64
C SER A 32 5.50 0.24 0.46
N ILE A 33 5.36 1.55 0.56
CA ILE A 33 5.91 2.34 1.66
C ILE A 33 5.13 2.10 2.96
N ILE A 34 5.82 2.18 4.08
CA ILE A 34 5.24 1.89 5.40
C ILE A 34 5.48 3.07 6.33
N THR A 35 4.41 3.66 6.84
CA THR A 35 4.48 4.68 7.89
C THR A 35 3.37 4.44 8.94
N PRO A 36 3.51 4.98 10.15
CA PRO A 36 2.46 4.88 11.18
C PRO A 36 1.23 5.77 10.90
N LYS A 37 1.23 6.54 9.80
CA LYS A 37 0.16 7.48 9.45
C LYS A 37 -0.86 6.87 8.52
N ALA A 38 -2.12 7.25 8.66
CA ALA A 38 -3.16 6.90 7.71
C ALA A 38 -2.86 7.49 6.32
N GLN A 39 -3.48 6.95 5.27
CA GLN A 39 -3.31 7.39 3.88
C GLN A 39 -1.86 7.33 3.36
N THR A 40 -1.06 6.44 3.93
CA THR A 40 0.30 6.14 3.43
C THR A 40 0.22 5.55 2.03
N THR A 41 -0.53 4.46 1.84
CA THR A 41 -0.86 3.92 0.52
C THR A 41 -2.01 4.71 -0.08
N ARG A 42 -1.83 5.26 -1.28
CA ARG A 42 -2.83 6.04 -2.00
C ARG A 42 -3.20 5.44 -3.34
N HIS A 43 -2.34 4.63 -3.92
CA HIS A 43 -2.54 3.90 -5.15
C HIS A 43 -2.79 2.43 -4.85
N ARG A 44 -3.46 1.75 -5.75
CA ARG A 44 -3.44 0.30 -5.80
C ARG A 44 -2.09 -0.14 -6.37
N ILE A 45 -1.35 -1.00 -5.65
CA ILE A 45 -0.01 -1.46 -6.02
C ILE A 45 -0.05 -2.98 -6.15
N MET A 46 0.36 -3.50 -7.31
CA MET A 46 0.45 -4.94 -7.52
C MET A 46 1.83 -5.47 -7.16
N GLY A 47 1.86 -6.68 -6.58
CA GLY A 47 3.06 -7.46 -6.33
C GLY A 47 2.85 -8.91 -6.72
N ILE A 48 3.76 -9.44 -7.52
CA ILE A 48 3.62 -10.75 -8.13
C ILE A 48 4.58 -11.72 -7.47
N VAL A 49 4.02 -12.83 -6.98
CA VAL A 49 4.79 -13.93 -6.41
C VAL A 49 4.66 -15.14 -7.32
N ASN A 50 5.79 -15.63 -7.78
CA ASN A 50 5.90 -16.73 -8.71
C ASN A 50 6.51 -17.98 -8.06
N ASP A 51 5.92 -19.13 -8.36
CA ASP A 51 6.45 -20.47 -8.03
C ASP A 51 6.29 -21.38 -9.27
N GLU A 52 6.82 -22.57 -9.22
CA GLU A 52 6.64 -23.53 -10.32
C GLU A 52 5.17 -23.86 -10.59
N ASN A 53 4.37 -23.98 -9.53
CA ASN A 53 3.00 -24.46 -9.57
C ASN A 53 1.95 -23.38 -9.36
N TYR A 54 2.34 -22.13 -9.05
CA TYR A 54 1.39 -21.05 -8.86
C TYR A 54 1.97 -19.66 -9.19
N GLN A 55 1.06 -18.74 -9.46
CA GLN A 55 1.33 -17.29 -9.47
C GLN A 55 0.26 -16.58 -8.65
N VAL A 56 0.69 -15.81 -7.67
CA VAL A 56 -0.19 -14.94 -6.85
C VAL A 56 0.02 -13.50 -7.23
N VAL A 57 -1.02 -12.83 -7.70
CA VAL A 57 -1.00 -11.39 -7.99
C VAL A 57 -1.63 -10.66 -6.81
N PHE A 58 -0.80 -10.22 -5.89
CA PHE A 58 -1.24 -9.41 -4.75
C PHE A 58 -1.57 -7.99 -5.17
N SER A 59 -2.52 -7.38 -4.48
CA SER A 59 -2.87 -5.98 -4.63
C SER A 59 -2.97 -5.32 -3.26
N ASP A 60 -2.03 -4.42 -2.93
CA ASP A 60 -2.13 -3.54 -1.77
C ASP A 60 -3.05 -2.37 -2.10
N THR A 61 -4.06 -2.14 -1.29
CA THR A 61 -5.04 -1.07 -1.50
C THR A 61 -4.89 0.02 -0.45
N PRO A 62 -5.32 1.26 -0.75
CA PRO A 62 -5.52 2.27 0.27
C PRO A 62 -6.36 1.74 1.44
N GLY A 63 -6.20 2.30 2.62
CA GLY A 63 -7.12 2.03 3.72
C GLY A 63 -8.47 2.65 3.42
N TYR A 64 -9.56 1.88 3.61
CA TYR A 64 -10.91 2.37 3.42
C TYR A 64 -11.22 3.53 4.37
N ILE A 65 -11.82 4.59 3.85
CA ILE A 65 -12.13 5.84 4.58
C ILE A 65 -13.64 6.00 4.65
N ASN A 66 -14.23 5.83 5.83
CA ASN A 66 -15.68 5.88 6.02
C ASN A 66 -16.32 7.22 5.63
N GLN A 67 -15.61 8.34 5.81
CA GLN A 67 -16.10 9.68 5.51
C GLN A 67 -15.03 10.45 4.74
N PRO A 68 -14.96 10.31 3.40
CA PRO A 68 -14.01 11.03 2.59
C PRO A 68 -14.30 12.55 2.62
N ALA A 69 -13.29 13.34 2.98
CA ALA A 69 -13.40 14.80 3.12
C ALA A 69 -13.07 15.56 1.82
N TYR A 70 -12.40 14.92 0.87
CA TYR A 70 -12.01 15.49 -0.43
C TYR A 70 -11.87 14.40 -1.49
N LYS A 71 -11.87 14.82 -2.76
CA LYS A 71 -11.98 13.92 -3.91
C LYS A 71 -10.89 12.85 -3.99
N LEU A 72 -9.64 13.16 -3.63
CA LEU A 72 -8.59 12.15 -3.56
C LEU A 72 -8.98 10.96 -2.66
N GLN A 73 -9.61 11.23 -1.49
CA GLN A 73 -10.05 10.14 -0.60
C GLN A 73 -11.19 9.32 -1.19
N THR A 74 -12.08 9.95 -1.95
CA THR A 74 -13.12 9.23 -2.69
C THR A 74 -12.50 8.30 -3.72
N ASN A 75 -11.55 8.79 -4.52
CA ASN A 75 -10.84 7.97 -5.51
C ASN A 75 -10.02 6.83 -4.85
N MET A 76 -9.49 7.07 -3.65
CA MET A 76 -8.83 5.99 -2.88
C MET A 76 -9.82 4.87 -2.49
N ASN A 77 -11.06 5.21 -2.13
CA ASN A 77 -12.08 4.20 -1.86
C ASN A 77 -12.51 3.45 -3.14
N GLU A 78 -12.58 4.14 -4.28
CA GLU A 78 -12.86 3.51 -5.58
C GLU A 78 -11.83 2.41 -5.90
N PHE A 79 -10.53 2.62 -5.61
CA PHE A 79 -9.53 1.56 -5.73
C PHE A 79 -9.78 0.35 -4.81
N VAL A 80 -10.40 0.56 -3.64
CA VAL A 80 -10.78 -0.56 -2.76
C VAL A 80 -11.98 -1.31 -3.34
N ASP A 81 -12.96 -0.59 -3.87
CA ASP A 81 -14.17 -1.18 -4.46
C ASP A 81 -13.79 -2.00 -5.71
N GLU A 82 -12.97 -1.46 -6.62
CA GLU A 82 -12.44 -2.19 -7.77
C GLU A 82 -11.67 -3.47 -7.34
N ALA A 83 -10.85 -3.36 -6.28
CA ALA A 83 -10.10 -4.50 -5.78
C ALA A 83 -11.01 -5.59 -5.18
N LEU A 84 -12.19 -5.23 -4.67
CA LEU A 84 -13.17 -6.21 -4.19
C LEU A 84 -13.91 -6.90 -5.34
N GLU A 85 -14.11 -6.19 -6.47
CA GLU A 85 -14.81 -6.72 -7.64
C GLU A 85 -13.97 -7.71 -8.44
N ASP A 86 -12.66 -7.46 -8.60
CA ASP A 86 -11.76 -8.26 -9.44
C ASP A 86 -10.97 -9.35 -8.68
N ALA A 87 -11.27 -9.56 -7.39
CA ALA A 87 -10.56 -10.53 -6.56
C ALA A 87 -11.02 -11.97 -6.79
N ASP A 88 -10.06 -12.90 -6.93
CA ASP A 88 -10.28 -14.33 -6.72
C ASP A 88 -10.26 -14.67 -5.22
N VAL A 89 -9.37 -14.01 -4.47
CA VAL A 89 -9.25 -14.15 -3.02
C VAL A 89 -9.11 -12.77 -2.37
N ILE A 90 -9.85 -12.52 -1.30
CA ILE A 90 -9.77 -11.30 -0.52
C ILE A 90 -9.07 -11.58 0.81
N LEU A 91 -8.03 -10.81 1.11
CA LEU A 91 -7.39 -10.76 2.42
C LEU A 91 -7.92 -9.55 3.19
N PHE A 92 -8.88 -9.79 4.07
CA PHE A 92 -9.37 -8.75 4.95
C PHE A 92 -8.48 -8.64 6.18
N VAL A 93 -7.71 -7.56 6.26
CA VAL A 93 -6.74 -7.31 7.34
C VAL A 93 -7.36 -6.41 8.41
N THR A 94 -7.32 -6.87 9.65
CA THR A 94 -7.78 -6.14 10.84
C THR A 94 -6.77 -6.30 11.97
N ASP A 95 -6.94 -5.56 13.08
CA ASP A 95 -6.16 -5.75 14.31
C ASP A 95 -7.04 -5.50 15.55
N LYS A 96 -6.49 -5.73 16.74
CA LYS A 96 -7.22 -5.61 18.01
C LYS A 96 -7.76 -4.21 18.33
N ASN A 97 -7.24 -3.17 17.65
CA ASN A 97 -7.60 -1.78 17.94
C ASN A 97 -8.77 -1.27 17.07
N GLN A 98 -9.19 -2.07 16.09
CA GLN A 98 -10.24 -1.67 15.15
C GLN A 98 -11.63 -1.94 15.76
N LYS A 99 -12.49 -0.91 15.72
CA LYS A 99 -13.87 -1.03 16.18
C LYS A 99 -14.76 -1.63 15.09
N GLU A 100 -15.75 -2.43 15.50
CA GLU A 100 -16.70 -3.06 14.57
C GLU A 100 -17.44 -2.02 13.72
N GLU A 101 -17.88 -0.94 14.34
CA GLU A 101 -18.65 0.12 13.67
C GLU A 101 -17.85 0.76 12.51
N GLU A 102 -16.53 0.89 12.68
CA GLU A 102 -15.65 1.46 11.66
C GLU A 102 -15.46 0.49 10.47
N GLN A 103 -15.65 -0.81 10.70
CA GLN A 103 -15.47 -1.88 9.70
C GLN A 103 -16.78 -2.33 9.07
N LYS A 104 -17.93 -1.82 9.53
CA LYS A 104 -19.26 -2.30 9.14
C LYS A 104 -19.44 -2.38 7.61
N HIS A 105 -19.04 -1.35 6.87
CA HIS A 105 -19.15 -1.34 5.42
C HIS A 105 -18.32 -2.45 4.76
N LEU A 106 -17.07 -2.66 5.20
CA LEU A 106 -16.21 -3.73 4.68
C LEU A 106 -16.77 -5.11 5.02
N ILE A 107 -17.34 -5.29 6.21
CA ILE A 107 -18.00 -6.54 6.62
C ILE A 107 -19.20 -6.83 5.71
N GLU A 108 -20.03 -5.82 5.40
CA GLU A 108 -21.17 -5.94 4.48
C GLU A 108 -20.71 -6.34 3.06
N LEU A 109 -19.67 -5.70 2.53
CA LEU A 109 -19.09 -6.05 1.22
C LEU A 109 -18.57 -7.49 1.20
N LEU A 110 -17.82 -7.91 2.23
CA LEU A 110 -17.29 -9.27 2.35
C LEU A 110 -18.39 -10.34 2.51
N THR A 111 -19.48 -10.00 3.18
CA THR A 111 -20.62 -10.92 3.32
C THR A 111 -21.30 -11.20 1.99
N ASN A 112 -21.33 -10.21 1.10
CA ASN A 112 -22.01 -10.26 -0.19
C ASN A 112 -21.11 -10.68 -1.36
N THR A 113 -19.79 -10.73 -1.18
CA THR A 113 -18.86 -11.14 -2.24
C THR A 113 -18.98 -12.63 -2.55
N LYS A 114 -18.66 -12.99 -3.82
CA LYS A 114 -18.50 -14.38 -4.27
C LYS A 114 -17.05 -14.88 -4.14
N ALA A 115 -16.10 -13.96 -4.04
CA ALA A 115 -14.70 -14.28 -3.87
C ALA A 115 -14.44 -15.01 -2.53
N ALA A 116 -13.49 -15.94 -2.52
CA ALA A 116 -13.04 -16.53 -1.28
C ALA A 116 -12.40 -15.47 -0.39
N SER A 117 -12.60 -15.53 0.93
CA SER A 117 -12.04 -14.53 1.83
C SER A 117 -11.33 -15.14 3.03
N LEU A 118 -10.20 -14.53 3.40
CA LEU A 118 -9.45 -14.81 4.61
C LEU A 118 -9.47 -13.57 5.51
N VAL A 119 -9.86 -13.74 6.77
CA VAL A 119 -9.73 -12.69 7.78
C VAL A 119 -8.37 -12.84 8.46
N LEU A 120 -7.54 -11.82 8.34
CA LEU A 120 -6.19 -11.79 8.91
C LEU A 120 -6.16 -10.83 10.11
N ILE A 121 -6.13 -11.38 11.33
CA ILE A 121 -5.95 -10.60 12.55
C ILE A 121 -4.45 -10.33 12.69
N ASN A 122 -4.04 -9.14 12.28
CA ASN A 122 -2.64 -8.73 12.28
C ASN A 122 -2.19 -8.18 13.64
N LYS A 123 -0.87 -8.01 13.79
CA LYS A 123 -0.21 -7.50 15.00
C LYS A 123 -0.45 -8.38 16.23
N MET A 124 -0.54 -9.71 16.03
CA MET A 124 -0.72 -10.63 17.15
C MET A 124 0.43 -10.59 18.17
N ASP A 125 1.61 -10.13 17.74
CA ASP A 125 2.76 -9.86 18.60
C ASP A 125 2.51 -8.78 19.66
N LEU A 126 1.50 -7.93 19.47
CA LEU A 126 1.06 -6.90 20.41
C LEU A 126 -0.16 -7.33 21.25
N CYS A 127 -0.66 -8.53 21.06
CA CYS A 127 -1.80 -9.07 21.82
C CYS A 127 -1.36 -9.70 23.13
N GLN A 128 -2.21 -9.59 24.16
CA GLN A 128 -2.04 -10.33 25.40
C GLN A 128 -2.57 -11.77 25.26
N GLN A 129 -2.20 -12.61 26.24
CA GLN A 129 -2.70 -13.99 26.29
C GLN A 129 -4.23 -14.02 26.34
N GLY A 130 -4.86 -14.83 25.50
CA GLY A 130 -6.32 -14.98 25.39
C GLY A 130 -7.04 -13.90 24.58
N GLU A 131 -6.37 -12.80 24.17
CA GLU A 131 -6.99 -11.80 23.28
C GLU A 131 -7.17 -12.34 21.85
N VAL A 132 -6.19 -13.09 21.38
CA VAL A 132 -6.20 -13.65 20.01
C VAL A 132 -7.36 -14.63 19.83
N GLU A 133 -7.59 -15.50 20.79
CA GLU A 133 -8.68 -16.47 20.76
C GLU A 133 -10.05 -15.78 20.73
N LYS A 134 -10.23 -14.71 21.50
CA LYS A 134 -11.47 -13.89 21.50
C LYS A 134 -11.70 -13.24 20.16
N LEU A 135 -10.65 -12.66 19.57
CA LEU A 135 -10.73 -12.04 18.25
C LEU A 135 -11.04 -13.08 17.14
N ILE A 136 -10.44 -14.27 17.21
CA ILE A 136 -10.75 -15.35 16.27
C ILE A 136 -12.22 -15.78 16.40
N ALA A 137 -12.74 -15.94 17.63
CA ALA A 137 -14.13 -16.31 17.86
C ALA A 137 -15.09 -15.24 17.31
N PHE A 138 -14.81 -13.96 17.60
CA PHE A 138 -15.57 -12.81 17.10
C PHE A 138 -15.65 -12.79 15.57
N TRP A 139 -14.51 -12.91 14.89
CA TRP A 139 -14.49 -12.84 13.43
C TRP A 139 -15.11 -14.07 12.75
N LYS A 140 -15.04 -15.26 13.35
CA LYS A 140 -15.75 -16.45 12.87
C LYS A 140 -17.28 -16.30 12.96
N GLU A 141 -17.76 -15.59 13.99
CA GLU A 141 -19.19 -15.27 14.11
C GLU A 141 -19.64 -14.24 13.06
N LYS A 142 -18.84 -13.17 12.85
CA LYS A 142 -19.18 -12.09 11.91
C LYS A 142 -19.06 -12.49 10.44
N LEU A 143 -18.05 -13.28 10.09
CA LEU A 143 -17.79 -13.74 8.73
C LEU A 143 -17.63 -15.27 8.69
N PRO A 144 -18.73 -16.03 8.87
CA PRO A 144 -18.68 -17.49 9.03
C PRO A 144 -18.19 -18.23 7.79
N LYS A 145 -18.23 -17.61 6.61
CA LYS A 145 -17.73 -18.18 5.36
C LYS A 145 -16.21 -18.00 5.18
N SER A 146 -15.59 -17.11 5.98
CA SER A 146 -14.17 -16.80 5.89
C SER A 146 -13.34 -17.64 6.85
N GLU A 147 -12.15 -18.07 6.42
CA GLU A 147 -11.17 -18.63 7.35
C GLU A 147 -10.47 -17.50 8.10
N VAL A 148 -10.32 -17.64 9.42
CA VAL A 148 -9.70 -16.62 10.28
C VAL A 148 -8.33 -17.06 10.72
N LEU A 149 -7.32 -16.22 10.47
CA LEU A 149 -5.92 -16.47 10.85
C LEU A 149 -5.37 -15.28 11.65
N ALA A 150 -4.72 -15.57 12.77
CA ALA A 150 -3.92 -14.58 13.49
C ALA A 150 -2.50 -14.56 12.92
N ILE A 151 -1.99 -13.36 12.61
CA ILE A 151 -0.68 -13.14 11.99
C ILE A 151 0.08 -11.99 12.65
N SER A 152 1.38 -11.93 12.40
CA SER A 152 2.17 -10.72 12.57
C SER A 152 2.96 -10.48 11.28
N ALA A 153 2.51 -9.52 10.48
CA ALA A 153 3.18 -9.17 9.23
C ALA A 153 4.60 -8.63 9.47
N ALA A 154 4.80 -7.90 10.56
CA ALA A 154 6.11 -7.32 10.89
C ALA A 154 7.16 -8.37 11.30
N SER A 155 6.75 -9.43 11.98
CA SER A 155 7.65 -10.52 12.41
C SER A 155 7.61 -11.77 11.54
N GLY A 156 6.75 -11.78 10.50
CA GLY A 156 6.57 -12.92 9.59
C GLY A 156 5.80 -14.10 10.19
N ILE A 157 5.23 -13.96 11.41
CA ILE A 157 4.47 -15.04 12.06
C ILE A 157 3.26 -15.39 11.19
N ASN A 158 3.14 -16.67 10.86
CA ASN A 158 2.08 -17.27 10.03
C ASN A 158 2.04 -16.81 8.56
N SER A 159 3.00 -16.03 8.04
CA SER A 159 3.03 -15.59 6.63
C SER A 159 3.05 -16.77 5.65
N LYS A 160 3.83 -17.83 5.91
CA LYS A 160 3.84 -19.05 5.10
C LYS A 160 2.49 -19.78 5.12
N LYS A 161 1.77 -19.76 6.24
CA LYS A 161 0.44 -20.34 6.36
C LYS A 161 -0.58 -19.57 5.52
N VAL A 162 -0.46 -18.25 5.46
CA VAL A 162 -1.29 -17.38 4.60
C VAL A 162 -1.09 -17.73 3.14
N ILE A 163 0.17 -17.81 2.66
CA ILE A 163 0.47 -18.21 1.26
C ILE A 163 -0.13 -19.58 0.95
N LYS A 164 0.05 -20.57 1.82
CA LYS A 164 -0.51 -21.91 1.62
C LYS A 164 -2.03 -21.86 1.44
N LYS A 165 -2.74 -21.09 2.31
CA LYS A 165 -4.19 -20.94 2.23
C LYS A 165 -4.64 -20.22 0.98
N ILE A 166 -3.92 -19.19 0.55
CA ILE A 166 -4.18 -18.50 -0.70
C ILE A 166 -4.10 -19.51 -1.87
N VAL A 167 -3.02 -20.26 -1.98
CA VAL A 167 -2.82 -21.24 -3.07
C VAL A 167 -3.89 -22.33 -3.08
N GLU A 168 -4.38 -22.75 -1.90
CA GLU A 168 -5.51 -23.68 -1.81
C GLU A 168 -6.78 -23.11 -2.46
N LEU A 169 -7.02 -21.81 -2.31
CA LEU A 169 -8.22 -21.08 -2.78
C LEU A 169 -8.13 -20.60 -4.24
N LEU A 170 -6.91 -20.45 -4.79
CA LEU A 170 -6.74 -19.96 -6.16
C LEU A 170 -7.34 -20.92 -7.20
N PRO A 171 -7.91 -20.37 -8.29
CA PRO A 171 -8.38 -21.16 -9.42
C PRO A 171 -7.22 -21.81 -10.20
N VAL A 172 -7.53 -22.87 -10.91
CA VAL A 172 -6.62 -23.46 -11.91
C VAL A 172 -6.60 -22.52 -13.11
N HIS A 173 -5.46 -21.88 -13.33
CA HIS A 173 -5.27 -20.92 -14.42
C HIS A 173 -3.76 -20.82 -14.75
N PRO A 174 -3.37 -20.60 -16.02
CA PRO A 174 -1.98 -20.27 -16.35
C PRO A 174 -1.58 -18.93 -15.73
N ALA A 175 -0.28 -18.65 -15.67
CA ALA A 175 0.23 -17.38 -15.17
C ALA A 175 -0.33 -16.19 -15.98
N TYR A 176 -0.69 -15.11 -15.30
CA TYR A 176 -1.16 -13.86 -15.91
C TYR A 176 -0.02 -12.98 -16.38
N TYR A 177 1.12 -13.06 -15.70
CA TYR A 177 2.29 -12.22 -15.92
C TYR A 177 3.54 -13.10 -16.13
N ASP A 178 4.56 -12.53 -16.74
CA ASP A 178 5.84 -13.18 -16.89
C ASP A 178 6.43 -13.56 -15.52
N LYS A 179 7.13 -14.70 -15.46
CA LYS A 179 7.64 -15.27 -14.20
C LYS A 179 8.71 -14.41 -13.51
N ASP A 180 9.34 -13.50 -14.24
CA ASP A 180 10.34 -12.54 -13.75
C ASP A 180 9.74 -11.17 -13.37
N GLN A 181 8.47 -10.94 -13.67
CA GLN A 181 7.78 -9.70 -13.31
C GLN A 181 7.41 -9.69 -11.82
N LEU A 182 7.81 -8.63 -11.11
CA LEU A 182 7.56 -8.45 -9.67
C LEU A 182 6.38 -7.50 -9.38
N THR A 183 6.08 -6.57 -10.27
CA THR A 183 5.08 -5.51 -10.06
C THR A 183 4.62 -4.89 -11.38
N ASP A 184 3.51 -4.16 -11.33
CA ASP A 184 2.97 -3.35 -12.43
C ASP A 184 3.58 -1.94 -12.50
N ARG A 185 4.36 -1.54 -11.48
CA ARG A 185 4.87 -0.18 -11.35
C ARG A 185 6.30 -0.05 -11.87
N ASN A 186 6.61 1.11 -12.44
CA ASN A 186 7.96 1.43 -12.90
C ASN A 186 8.82 2.02 -11.76
N VAL A 187 10.12 2.11 -12.01
CA VAL A 187 11.12 2.63 -11.05
C VAL A 187 10.78 4.07 -10.59
N ARG A 188 10.28 4.93 -11.49
CA ARG A 188 9.92 6.32 -11.15
C ARG A 188 8.84 6.39 -10.07
N PHE A 189 7.87 5.47 -10.11
CA PHE A 189 6.84 5.38 -9.07
C PHE A 189 7.45 5.09 -7.70
N PHE A 190 8.33 4.10 -7.60
CA PHE A 190 8.97 3.75 -6.32
C PHE A 190 9.85 4.87 -5.77
N VAL A 191 10.60 5.55 -6.65
CA VAL A 191 11.41 6.72 -6.26
C VAL A 191 10.52 7.83 -5.69
N ALA A 192 9.40 8.16 -6.34
CA ALA A 192 8.45 9.15 -5.86
C ALA A 192 7.85 8.76 -4.49
N GLU A 193 7.47 7.47 -4.33
CA GLU A 193 6.94 6.95 -3.07
C GLU A 193 7.99 6.98 -1.94
N MET A 194 9.26 6.68 -2.22
CA MET A 194 10.33 6.78 -1.23
C MET A 194 10.53 8.22 -0.73
N VAL A 195 10.48 9.21 -1.62
CA VAL A 195 10.50 10.63 -1.23
C VAL A 195 9.27 10.97 -0.40
N ARG A 196 8.08 10.52 -0.82
CA ARG A 196 6.83 10.76 -0.11
C ARG A 196 6.82 10.11 1.28
N GLU A 197 7.39 8.92 1.43
CA GLU A 197 7.58 8.27 2.74
C GLU A 197 8.38 9.14 3.70
N LYS A 198 9.49 9.76 3.25
CA LYS A 198 10.30 10.63 4.10
C LYS A 198 9.52 11.89 4.52
N ILE A 199 8.65 12.42 3.65
CA ILE A 199 7.74 13.51 4.05
C ILE A 199 6.78 13.00 5.14
N PHE A 200 6.19 11.82 4.98
CA PHE A 200 5.30 11.24 5.99
C PHE A 200 6.01 11.00 7.34
N LEU A 201 7.25 10.60 7.34
CA LEU A 201 8.02 10.34 8.56
C LEU A 201 8.46 11.63 9.27
N ASN A 202 8.87 12.65 8.51
CA ASN A 202 9.46 13.87 9.06
C ASN A 202 8.45 14.98 9.39
N TYR A 203 7.23 14.95 8.82
CA TYR A 203 6.21 15.98 9.06
C TYR A 203 4.97 15.42 9.74
N THR A 204 4.25 16.32 10.42
CA THR A 204 3.00 16.04 11.14
C THR A 204 1.86 16.89 10.58
N ALA A 205 0.71 16.87 11.23
CA ALA A 205 -0.49 17.61 10.85
C ALA A 205 -0.88 17.39 9.37
N GLU A 206 -1.16 18.43 8.63
CA GLU A 206 -1.69 18.34 7.25
C GLU A 206 -0.63 18.15 6.16
N ILE A 207 0.65 18.42 6.42
CA ILE A 207 1.71 18.41 5.39
C ILE A 207 1.78 17.03 4.66
N PRO A 208 1.85 15.87 5.36
CA PRO A 208 1.89 14.57 4.69
C PRO A 208 0.70 14.34 3.76
N TYR A 209 -0.48 14.81 4.17
CA TYR A 209 -1.73 14.58 3.44
C TYR A 209 -1.94 15.54 2.26
N SER A 210 -1.26 16.69 2.26
CA SER A 210 -1.36 17.72 1.22
C SER A 210 -0.28 17.64 0.15
N CYS A 211 0.70 16.76 0.30
CA CYS A 211 1.79 16.62 -0.67
C CYS A 211 1.56 15.49 -1.67
N GLN A 212 2.05 15.70 -2.89
CA GLN A 212 2.23 14.70 -3.95
C GLN A 212 3.66 14.80 -4.48
N VAL A 213 4.24 13.67 -4.84
CA VAL A 213 5.61 13.62 -5.40
C VAL A 213 5.57 13.01 -6.78
N GLU A 214 6.28 13.61 -7.71
CA GLU A 214 6.51 13.08 -9.06
C GLU A 214 7.99 13.12 -9.40
N VAL A 215 8.45 12.14 -10.17
CA VAL A 215 9.76 12.17 -10.82
C VAL A 215 9.62 12.93 -12.13
N ASP A 216 10.14 14.16 -12.15
CA ASP A 216 10.15 15.05 -13.32
C ASP A 216 11.15 14.54 -14.39
N THR A 217 12.42 14.33 -13.97
CA THR A 217 13.45 13.76 -14.84
C THR A 217 14.15 12.59 -14.17
N TYR A 218 14.51 11.58 -14.98
CA TYR A 218 15.30 10.44 -14.57
C TYR A 218 16.29 10.12 -15.70
N GLU A 219 17.57 10.35 -15.45
CA GLU A 219 18.66 10.13 -16.39
C GLU A 219 19.57 9.03 -15.82
N GLU A 220 19.60 7.90 -16.50
CA GLU A 220 20.48 6.80 -16.16
C GLU A 220 21.92 7.14 -16.60
N GLY A 221 22.86 7.08 -15.67
CA GLY A 221 24.28 7.23 -15.94
C GLY A 221 25.03 5.92 -15.70
N GLU A 222 26.23 5.75 -16.15
CA GLU A 222 27.02 4.54 -15.90
C GLU A 222 27.25 4.28 -14.39
N LYS A 223 27.60 5.32 -13.64
CA LYS A 223 27.95 5.22 -12.21
C LYS A 223 26.92 5.90 -11.30
N ILE A 224 26.30 6.96 -11.76
CA ILE A 224 25.42 7.81 -10.95
C ILE A 224 24.18 8.14 -11.78
N ASP A 225 23.01 7.80 -11.27
CA ASP A 225 21.74 8.24 -11.85
C ASP A 225 21.38 9.64 -11.35
N ARG A 226 20.80 10.45 -12.22
CA ARG A 226 20.35 11.80 -11.89
C ARG A 226 18.84 11.83 -11.88
N ILE A 227 18.28 12.15 -10.71
CA ILE A 227 16.84 12.12 -10.51
C ILE A 227 16.38 13.46 -9.96
N ARG A 228 15.37 14.05 -10.62
CA ARG A 228 14.72 15.25 -10.16
C ARG A 228 13.28 14.93 -9.78
N CYS A 229 12.91 15.24 -8.54
CA CYS A 229 11.54 15.10 -8.04
C CYS A 229 10.92 16.46 -7.76
N VAL A 230 9.64 16.58 -8.11
CA VAL A 230 8.80 17.72 -7.76
C VAL A 230 7.82 17.29 -6.68
N ILE A 231 7.82 18.03 -5.57
CA ILE A 231 6.88 17.86 -4.47
C ILE A 231 5.81 18.94 -4.62
N TYR A 232 4.58 18.56 -4.91
CA TYR A 232 3.45 19.46 -4.99
C TYR A 232 2.79 19.59 -3.62
N VAL A 233 2.43 20.81 -3.25
CA VAL A 233 1.64 21.14 -2.06
C VAL A 233 0.48 22.06 -2.45
N GLU A 234 -0.54 22.22 -1.62
CA GLU A 234 -1.71 23.04 -1.98
C GLU A 234 -1.53 24.55 -1.69
N ARG A 235 -0.65 24.92 -0.76
CA ARG A 235 -0.53 26.32 -0.28
C ARG A 235 0.91 26.74 -0.12
N GLU A 236 1.16 28.05 -0.26
CA GLU A 236 2.51 28.61 -0.07
C GLU A 236 3.03 28.42 1.37
N SER A 237 2.15 28.49 2.37
CA SER A 237 2.52 28.18 3.75
C SER A 237 3.07 26.78 3.94
N GLN A 238 2.47 25.77 3.27
CA GLN A 238 2.93 24.39 3.29
C GLN A 238 4.30 24.24 2.61
N LYS A 239 4.51 24.95 1.50
CA LYS A 239 5.82 25.00 0.81
C LYS A 239 6.91 25.55 1.72
N ILE A 240 6.64 26.66 2.42
CA ILE A 240 7.59 27.26 3.37
C ILE A 240 7.93 26.26 4.49
N ILE A 241 6.93 25.58 5.06
CA ILE A 241 7.12 24.55 6.10
C ILE A 241 7.97 23.39 5.57
N LEU A 242 7.66 22.91 4.36
CA LEU A 242 8.34 21.76 3.75
C LEU A 242 9.81 22.07 3.44
N ILE A 243 10.10 23.27 2.95
CA ILE A 243 11.48 23.73 2.69
C ILE A 243 12.23 23.93 4.00
N GLY A 244 11.58 24.54 4.99
CA GLY A 244 12.16 24.85 6.28
C GLY A 244 13.16 26.01 6.24
N LYS A 245 13.72 26.36 7.41
CA LYS A 245 14.67 27.47 7.53
C LYS A 245 15.92 27.17 6.69
N LYS A 246 16.24 28.07 5.76
CA LYS A 246 17.38 27.95 4.82
C LYS A 246 17.41 26.62 4.03
N GLY A 247 16.27 25.94 3.85
CA GLY A 247 16.19 24.68 3.13
C GLY A 247 16.60 23.43 3.92
N GLU A 248 16.85 23.53 5.22
CA GLU A 248 17.38 22.44 6.05
C GLU A 248 16.43 21.23 6.11
N SER A 249 15.10 21.48 6.22
CA SER A 249 14.12 20.40 6.28
C SER A 249 14.05 19.61 4.96
N LEU A 250 14.01 20.32 3.84
CA LEU A 250 14.00 19.69 2.51
C LEU A 250 15.31 18.93 2.23
N LYS A 251 16.45 19.46 2.70
CA LYS A 251 17.77 18.80 2.61
C LYS A 251 17.78 17.49 3.41
N THR A 252 17.18 17.45 4.60
CA THR A 252 17.07 16.23 5.41
C THR A 252 16.28 15.16 4.67
N ILE A 253 15.10 15.51 4.12
CA ILE A 253 14.31 14.60 3.29
C ILE A 253 15.13 14.07 2.12
N GLY A 254 15.85 14.97 1.40
CA GLY A 254 16.68 14.59 0.26
C GLY A 254 17.77 13.59 0.62
N ILE A 255 18.45 13.76 1.76
CA ILE A 255 19.48 12.85 2.23
C ILE A 255 18.90 11.48 2.59
N GLU A 256 17.78 11.45 3.32
CA GLU A 256 17.12 10.21 3.73
C GLU A 256 16.54 9.44 2.54
N ALA A 257 15.85 10.14 1.64
CA ALA A 257 15.28 9.56 0.43
C ALA A 257 16.38 9.02 -0.49
N ARG A 258 17.46 9.78 -0.72
CA ARG A 258 18.58 9.35 -1.55
C ARG A 258 19.17 8.03 -1.05
N LYS A 259 19.44 7.89 0.24
CA LYS A 259 19.99 6.64 0.81
C LYS A 259 19.09 5.43 0.54
N GLU A 260 17.79 5.62 0.62
CA GLU A 260 16.81 4.56 0.36
C GLU A 260 16.75 4.21 -1.14
N ILE A 261 16.76 5.24 -2.00
CA ILE A 261 16.75 5.07 -3.46
C ILE A 261 18.04 4.38 -3.93
N GLU A 262 19.21 4.78 -3.41
CA GLU A 262 20.50 4.15 -3.70
C GLU A 262 20.50 2.66 -3.31
N LYS A 263 19.90 2.32 -2.16
CA LYS A 263 19.74 0.93 -1.73
C LYS A 263 18.81 0.14 -2.65
N PHE A 264 17.72 0.75 -3.08
CA PHE A 264 16.74 0.14 -3.99
C PHE A 264 17.31 -0.10 -5.38
N LEU A 265 18.04 0.87 -5.92
CA LEU A 265 18.63 0.79 -7.27
C LEU A 265 19.97 0.01 -7.31
N GLY A 266 20.61 -0.21 -6.15
CA GLY A 266 21.96 -0.76 -6.07
C GLY A 266 23.03 0.15 -6.67
N LYS A 267 22.78 1.47 -6.78
CA LYS A 267 23.58 2.43 -7.51
C LYS A 267 23.56 3.81 -6.85
N GLN A 268 24.61 4.61 -7.05
CA GLN A 268 24.65 5.99 -6.55
C GLN A 268 23.63 6.87 -7.26
N VAL A 269 23.06 7.84 -6.54
CA VAL A 269 22.03 8.76 -7.04
C VAL A 269 22.34 10.20 -6.68
N HIS A 270 22.25 11.08 -7.69
CA HIS A 270 22.14 12.52 -7.48
C HIS A 270 20.66 12.90 -7.46
N LEU A 271 20.11 13.20 -6.27
CA LEU A 271 18.71 13.53 -6.08
C LEU A 271 18.50 15.03 -5.89
N GLU A 272 17.69 15.63 -6.76
CA GLU A 272 17.22 17.01 -6.64
C GLU A 272 15.74 17.04 -6.25
N LEU A 273 15.39 17.87 -5.26
CA LEU A 273 14.01 18.06 -4.80
C LEU A 273 13.56 19.49 -5.01
N PHE A 274 12.42 19.67 -5.67
CA PHE A 274 11.78 20.96 -5.87
C PHE A 274 10.38 20.97 -5.25
N VAL A 275 9.96 22.10 -4.67
CA VAL A 275 8.62 22.25 -4.11
C VAL A 275 7.83 23.25 -4.93
N LYS A 276 6.67 22.83 -5.46
CA LYS A 276 5.73 23.67 -6.22
C LYS A 276 4.38 23.73 -5.53
N VAL A 277 3.71 24.87 -5.61
CA VAL A 277 2.32 25.00 -5.19
C VAL A 277 1.41 24.63 -6.36
N LYS A 278 0.44 23.75 -6.10
CA LYS A 278 -0.65 23.40 -7.01
C LYS A 278 -1.95 23.48 -6.21
N ASP A 279 -2.61 24.63 -6.32
CA ASP A 279 -3.80 24.94 -5.52
C ASP A 279 -4.87 23.86 -5.63
N LYS A 280 -5.42 23.44 -4.48
CA LYS A 280 -6.55 22.49 -4.36
C LYS A 280 -6.40 21.19 -5.17
N TRP A 281 -5.19 20.74 -5.48
CA TRP A 281 -4.94 19.59 -6.34
C TRP A 281 -5.69 18.31 -5.89
N ARG A 282 -5.94 18.13 -4.58
CA ARG A 282 -6.67 16.97 -4.03
C ARG A 282 -8.15 16.93 -4.42
N ASN A 283 -8.71 18.05 -4.89
CA ASN A 283 -10.09 18.17 -5.35
C ASN A 283 -10.20 18.41 -6.86
N ASP A 284 -9.07 18.66 -7.54
CA ASP A 284 -9.06 18.93 -8.98
C ASP A 284 -8.97 17.63 -9.79
N PRO A 285 -10.02 17.29 -10.60
CA PRO A 285 -10.03 16.05 -11.38
C PRO A 285 -8.85 15.91 -12.34
N ILE A 286 -8.42 17.01 -12.96
CA ILE A 286 -7.32 17.00 -13.93
C ILE A 286 -6.01 16.64 -13.21
N SER A 287 -5.77 17.25 -12.04
CA SER A 287 -4.60 16.94 -11.23
C SER A 287 -4.62 15.50 -10.71
N LEU A 288 -5.77 15.03 -10.25
CA LEU A 288 -5.92 13.66 -9.77
C LEU A 288 -5.65 12.64 -10.88
N LYS A 289 -6.18 12.87 -12.08
CA LYS A 289 -5.90 12.04 -13.25
C LYS A 289 -4.41 12.06 -13.62
N HIS A 290 -3.80 13.25 -13.67
CA HIS A 290 -2.37 13.42 -13.95
C HIS A 290 -1.49 12.63 -12.96
N PHE A 291 -1.85 12.64 -11.68
CA PHE A 291 -1.14 11.92 -10.61
C PHE A 291 -1.50 10.43 -10.51
N GLY A 292 -2.34 9.91 -11.42
CA GLY A 292 -2.73 8.50 -11.46
C GLY A 292 -3.72 8.07 -10.38
N TYR A 293 -4.52 9.01 -9.88
CA TYR A 293 -5.61 8.74 -8.94
C TYR A 293 -6.98 8.58 -9.62
N ASP A 294 -7.00 8.34 -10.91
CA ASP A 294 -8.21 8.07 -11.67
C ASP A 294 -8.49 6.57 -11.62
N SER A 295 -9.65 6.18 -11.13
CA SER A 295 -10.20 4.84 -11.34
C SER A 295 -10.63 4.77 -12.81
N LYS A 296 -10.34 3.68 -13.48
CA LYS A 296 -10.64 3.49 -14.92
C LYS A 296 -12.12 3.46 -15.21
#